data_526f2aa14d4fa732b4676eb38b882245
#
_entry.id   526f2aa14d4fa732b4676eb38b882245
#
_cell.length_a   1.000
_cell.length_b   1.000
_cell.length_c   1.000
_cell.angle_alpha   90.00
_cell.angle_beta   90.00
_cell.angle_gamma   90.00
#
_symmetry.space_group_name_H-M   'P 1'
#
loop_
_entity.id
_entity.type
_entity.pdbx_description
1 polymer ?
#
loop_
_entity_poly.entity_id
_entity_poly.type
_entity_poly.pdbx_seq_one_letter_code
_entity_poly.pdbx_strand_id
1 'polypeptide(L)'
;MNSRTRPTGAAIRLDKAAFCYGEMSMRFDVEIEAAAITTVMGPSGSGKSTLLNLIAGFETPQSGRVLIGGKDVTEAPPAARPVSMVFQENNLFAHLTVQQNVGLGRSPSLRLTAGDHAAITQALARTGLAGKERRLPRELSGGERQRVALARVLVRDRPVLLLDEPFASLGPALREEMVDLVAGVHAESGMTVVFVTHQAEDARRMAGNMVFIEHGAVSATGKTSAFFGEHGPLSFRHYIGREAEEAQTTRGARKPT
;
A
#
# COMPACT_ATOMS: atom_id res chain seq x y z
N MET A 1 -9.35 -0.35 32.74
CA MET A 1 -9.52 0.14 31.36
C MET A 1 -8.15 0.58 30.84
N ASN A 2 -7.43 -0.33 30.17
CA ASN A 2 -6.16 0.03 29.51
C ASN A 2 -6.48 0.68 28.16
N SER A 3 -6.43 1.99 28.08
CA SER A 3 -6.39 2.71 26.81
C SER A 3 -5.05 2.37 26.16
N ARG A 4 -5.00 1.33 25.32
CA ARG A 4 -3.91 1.21 24.37
C ARG A 4 -3.99 2.46 23.50
N THR A 5 -3.06 3.39 23.70
CA THR A 5 -2.81 4.47 22.75
C THR A 5 -2.64 3.80 21.39
N ARG A 6 -3.53 4.11 20.44
CA ARG A 6 -3.40 3.64 19.06
C ARG A 6 -2.00 4.01 18.57
N PRO A 7 -1.27 3.12 17.89
CA PRO A 7 0.02 3.49 17.35
C PRO A 7 -0.17 4.66 16.39
N THR A 8 0.35 5.82 16.75
CA THR A 8 0.50 6.93 15.82
C THR A 8 1.42 6.47 14.70
N GLY A 9 1.16 6.92 13.47
CA GLY A 9 1.99 6.54 12.31
C GLY A 9 3.47 6.74 12.57
N ALA A 10 4.30 5.93 11.94
CA ALA A 10 5.76 5.99 12.07
C ALA A 10 6.38 6.54 10.78
N ALA A 11 7.34 7.46 10.90
CA ALA A 11 8.15 7.92 9.77
C ALA A 11 9.00 6.76 9.22
N ILE A 12 9.26 6.78 7.92
CA ILE A 12 10.12 5.82 7.24
C ILE A 12 11.27 6.58 6.58
N ARG A 13 12.50 6.13 6.81
CA ARG A 13 13.68 6.68 6.15
C ARG A 13 14.45 5.56 5.46
N LEU A 14 14.64 5.69 4.14
CA LEU A 14 15.66 4.94 3.42
C LEU A 14 16.87 5.86 3.27
N ASP A 15 17.93 5.58 4.03
CA ASP A 15 19.16 6.35 4.06
C ASP A 15 20.15 5.71 3.07
N LYS A 16 20.15 6.22 1.84
CA LYS A 16 20.99 5.77 0.73
C LYS A 16 20.95 4.25 0.52
N ALA A 17 19.78 3.64 0.74
CA ALA A 17 19.58 2.21 0.58
C ALA A 17 19.81 1.79 -0.87
N ALA A 18 20.83 0.98 -1.13
CA ALA A 18 21.16 0.49 -2.47
C ALA A 18 20.80 -0.99 -2.59
N PHE A 19 20.22 -1.35 -3.73
CA PHE A 19 19.82 -2.71 -4.05
C PHE A 19 20.01 -2.98 -5.54
N CYS A 20 20.52 -4.17 -5.89
CA CYS A 20 20.68 -4.60 -7.28
C CYS A 20 19.82 -5.81 -7.56
N TYR A 21 19.10 -5.78 -8.68
CA TYR A 21 18.37 -6.91 -9.22
C TYR A 21 18.90 -7.20 -10.64
N GLY A 22 19.73 -8.22 -10.76
CA GLY A 22 20.48 -8.47 -12.00
C GLY A 22 21.38 -7.28 -12.33
N GLU A 23 21.22 -6.71 -13.54
CA GLU A 23 21.96 -5.53 -13.97
C GLU A 23 21.36 -4.20 -13.51
N MET A 24 20.14 -4.23 -12.95
CA MET A 24 19.45 -3.03 -12.52
C MET A 24 19.90 -2.61 -11.12
N SER A 25 20.63 -1.51 -11.02
CA SER A 25 21.03 -0.89 -9.76
C SER A 25 19.99 0.15 -9.33
N MET A 26 19.56 0.07 -8.08
CA MET A 26 18.59 0.99 -7.47
C MET A 26 19.21 1.63 -6.23
N ARG A 27 18.89 2.92 -6.02
CA ARG A 27 19.34 3.66 -4.84
C ARG A 27 18.23 4.58 -4.33
N PHE A 28 17.78 4.33 -3.13
CA PHE A 28 16.72 5.11 -2.51
C PHE A 28 17.29 5.95 -1.35
N ASP A 29 17.10 7.27 -1.47
CA ASP A 29 17.39 8.24 -0.42
C ASP A 29 16.14 9.08 -0.24
N VAL A 30 15.26 8.69 0.69
CA VAL A 30 13.92 9.25 0.83
C VAL A 30 13.41 9.15 2.26
N GLU A 31 12.68 10.18 2.67
CA GLU A 31 11.95 10.21 3.93
C GLU A 31 10.45 10.27 3.65
N ILE A 32 9.68 9.44 4.35
CA ILE A 32 8.23 9.37 4.31
C ILE A 32 7.71 9.82 5.68
N GLU A 33 6.91 10.89 5.67
CA GLU A 33 6.38 11.53 6.88
C GLU A 33 5.49 10.56 7.68
N ALA A 34 5.62 10.62 9.00
CA ALA A 34 4.73 9.89 9.91
C ALA A 34 3.28 10.40 9.79
N ALA A 35 2.31 9.50 10.00
CA ALA A 35 0.90 9.81 9.99
C ALA A 35 0.43 10.56 8.73
N ALA A 36 1.05 10.28 7.60
CA ALA A 36 0.72 10.83 6.29
C ALA A 36 0.45 9.72 5.26
N ILE A 37 -0.27 10.08 4.20
CA ILE A 37 -0.36 9.24 3.00
C ILE A 37 0.73 9.72 2.04
N THR A 38 1.56 8.79 1.57
CA THR A 38 2.55 9.03 0.52
C THR A 38 2.27 8.12 -0.66
N THR A 39 1.95 8.70 -1.79
CA THR A 39 1.78 7.96 -3.05
C THR A 39 3.12 7.82 -3.74
N VAL A 40 3.44 6.61 -4.20
CA VAL A 40 4.64 6.30 -4.98
C VAL A 40 4.24 6.04 -6.42
N MET A 41 4.75 6.84 -7.34
CA MET A 41 4.49 6.70 -8.78
C MET A 41 5.79 6.57 -9.58
N GLY A 42 5.68 6.12 -10.82
CA GLY A 42 6.78 6.00 -11.76
C GLY A 42 6.54 4.90 -12.79
N PRO A 43 7.35 4.84 -13.86
CA PRO A 43 7.23 3.83 -14.92
C PRO A 43 7.28 2.40 -14.40
N SER A 44 6.75 1.45 -15.19
CA SER A 44 6.92 0.03 -14.89
C SER A 44 8.42 -0.30 -14.83
N GLY A 45 8.80 -1.14 -13.85
CA GLY A 45 10.21 -1.49 -13.64
C GLY A 45 11.08 -0.40 -12.99
N SER A 46 10.56 0.76 -12.60
CA SER A 46 11.35 1.83 -11.99
C SER A 46 11.86 1.55 -10.56
N GLY A 47 11.40 0.47 -9.91
CA GLY A 47 11.81 0.09 -8.55
C GLY A 47 10.77 0.36 -7.45
N LYS A 48 9.50 0.67 -7.78
CA LYS A 48 8.43 0.95 -6.79
C LYS A 48 8.19 -0.21 -5.83
N SER A 49 8.00 -1.42 -6.35
CA SER A 49 7.81 -2.63 -5.53
C SER A 49 9.08 -2.98 -4.74
N THR A 50 10.26 -2.72 -5.31
CA THR A 50 11.54 -2.89 -4.60
C THR A 50 11.63 -1.94 -3.40
N LEU A 51 11.23 -0.66 -3.55
CA LEU A 51 11.14 0.28 -2.44
C LEU A 51 10.25 -0.28 -1.32
N LEU A 52 9.05 -0.79 -1.65
CA LEU A 52 8.15 -1.39 -0.67
C LEU A 52 8.75 -2.64 -0.02
N ASN A 53 9.40 -3.50 -0.80
CA ASN A 53 10.02 -4.73 -0.31
C ASN A 53 11.18 -4.44 0.65
N LEU A 54 11.98 -3.40 0.37
CA LEU A 54 13.02 -2.92 1.29
C LEU A 54 12.41 -2.41 2.61
N ILE A 55 11.30 -1.66 2.56
CA ILE A 55 10.61 -1.18 3.77
C ILE A 55 9.99 -2.36 4.52
N ALA A 56 9.37 -3.31 3.83
CA ALA A 56 8.72 -4.48 4.43
C ALA A 56 9.71 -5.53 4.95
N GLY A 57 10.96 -5.54 4.45
CA GLY A 57 12.00 -6.50 4.80
C GLY A 57 11.95 -7.81 4.03
N PHE A 58 11.29 -7.84 2.88
CA PHE A 58 11.38 -8.94 1.93
C PHE A 58 12.68 -8.90 1.14
N GLU A 59 13.28 -7.71 1.01
CA GLU A 59 14.60 -7.47 0.46
C GLU A 59 15.46 -6.75 1.49
N THR A 60 16.77 -7.06 1.49
CA THR A 60 17.78 -6.40 2.32
C THR A 60 18.67 -5.55 1.43
N PRO A 61 18.88 -4.25 1.73
CA PRO A 61 19.76 -3.42 0.91
C PRO A 61 21.20 -3.89 1.02
N GLN A 62 21.97 -3.81 -0.08
CA GLN A 62 23.40 -4.13 -0.11
C GLN A 62 24.25 -3.08 0.63
N SER A 63 23.74 -1.85 0.72
CA SER A 63 24.32 -0.77 1.50
C SER A 63 23.25 0.26 1.87
N GLY A 64 23.56 1.14 2.81
CA GLY A 64 22.60 2.08 3.37
C GLY A 64 21.73 1.44 4.45
N ARG A 65 20.65 2.12 4.85
CA ARG A 65 19.80 1.69 5.98
C ARG A 65 18.34 1.94 5.72
N VAL A 66 17.49 1.14 6.40
CA VAL A 66 16.06 1.34 6.49
C VAL A 66 15.68 1.59 7.94
N LEU A 67 15.10 2.75 8.22
CA LEU A 67 14.65 3.13 9.56
C LEU A 67 13.13 3.30 9.56
N ILE A 68 12.45 2.81 10.61
CA ILE A 68 11.02 3.00 10.83
C ILE A 68 10.80 3.52 12.26
N GLY A 69 10.17 4.68 12.38
CA GLY A 69 10.01 5.35 13.68
C GLY A 69 11.36 5.64 14.37
N GLY A 70 12.37 5.98 13.59
CA GLY A 70 13.75 6.26 14.05
C GLY A 70 14.57 5.01 14.44
N LYS A 71 13.98 3.81 14.37
CA LYS A 71 14.69 2.54 14.65
C LYS A 71 15.22 1.95 13.36
N ASP A 72 16.51 1.54 13.38
CA ASP A 72 17.10 0.79 12.29
C ASP A 72 16.49 -0.63 12.25
N VAL A 73 15.90 -0.96 11.10
CA VAL A 73 15.24 -2.25 10.84
C VAL A 73 15.85 -2.96 9.63
N THR A 74 17.02 -2.52 9.18
CA THR A 74 17.67 -3.01 7.95
C THR A 74 17.75 -4.52 7.91
N GLU A 75 18.25 -5.16 8.98
CA GLU A 75 18.39 -6.60 9.09
C GLU A 75 17.17 -7.30 9.72
N ALA A 76 16.14 -6.54 10.11
CA ALA A 76 14.98 -7.13 10.76
C ALA A 76 14.11 -7.89 9.73
N PRO A 77 13.70 -9.13 10.00
CA PRO A 77 12.84 -9.89 9.10
C PRO A 77 11.44 -9.26 9.03
N PRO A 78 10.65 -9.53 7.97
CA PRO A 78 9.33 -8.91 7.75
C PRO A 78 8.37 -9.04 8.93
N ALA A 79 8.39 -10.17 9.63
CA ALA A 79 7.53 -10.41 10.78
C ALA A 79 7.84 -9.49 11.99
N ALA A 80 9.08 -9.05 12.14
CA ALA A 80 9.53 -8.18 13.23
C ALA A 80 9.34 -6.68 12.93
N ARG A 81 9.14 -6.30 11.67
CA ARG A 81 8.95 -4.90 11.29
C ARG A 81 7.56 -4.39 11.65
N PRO A 82 7.44 -3.13 12.08
CA PRO A 82 6.15 -2.53 12.46
C PRO A 82 5.33 -2.11 11.24
N VAL A 83 5.25 -2.97 10.23
CA VAL A 83 4.55 -2.72 8.97
C VAL A 83 3.52 -3.80 8.67
N SER A 84 2.50 -3.44 7.92
CA SER A 84 1.57 -4.35 7.26
C SER A 84 1.60 -4.07 5.76
N MET A 85 1.48 -5.09 4.93
CA MET A 85 1.52 -4.95 3.47
C MET A 85 0.34 -5.68 2.82
N VAL A 86 -0.27 -5.02 1.84
CA VAL A 86 -1.21 -5.60 0.89
C VAL A 86 -0.50 -5.67 -0.46
N PHE A 87 -0.45 -6.86 -1.01
CA PHE A 87 0.13 -7.13 -2.34
C PHE A 87 -0.92 -6.93 -3.43
N GLN A 88 -0.47 -6.79 -4.66
CA GLN A 88 -1.29 -6.71 -5.85
C GLN A 88 -2.26 -7.90 -5.96
N GLU A 89 -1.79 -9.11 -5.64
CA GLU A 89 -2.65 -10.27 -5.44
C GLU A 89 -3.13 -10.32 -3.99
N ASN A 90 -4.43 -10.57 -3.79
CA ASN A 90 -5.07 -10.53 -2.47
C ASN A 90 -4.54 -11.55 -1.46
N ASN A 91 -3.81 -12.57 -1.94
CA ASN A 91 -3.19 -13.63 -1.13
C ASN A 91 -4.13 -14.21 -0.04
N LEU A 92 -5.40 -14.44 -0.40
CA LEU A 92 -6.37 -15.06 0.49
C LEU A 92 -6.24 -16.58 0.45
N PHE A 93 -6.32 -17.20 1.61
CA PHE A 93 -6.37 -18.66 1.73
C PHE A 93 -7.75 -19.16 1.33
N ALA A 94 -7.85 -19.87 0.20
CA ALA A 94 -9.10 -20.26 -0.42
C ALA A 94 -9.97 -21.21 0.44
N HIS A 95 -9.33 -21.97 1.32
CA HIS A 95 -9.98 -22.92 2.25
C HIS A 95 -10.41 -22.30 3.59
N LEU A 96 -10.03 -21.07 3.86
CA LEU A 96 -10.39 -20.33 5.07
C LEU A 96 -11.54 -19.37 4.79
N THR A 97 -12.45 -19.24 5.76
CA THR A 97 -13.53 -18.25 5.71
C THR A 97 -12.98 -16.82 5.75
N VAL A 98 -13.83 -15.83 5.45
CA VAL A 98 -13.50 -14.40 5.57
C VAL A 98 -12.97 -14.09 6.98
N GLN A 99 -13.69 -14.50 8.03
CA GLN A 99 -13.27 -14.28 9.41
C GLN A 99 -11.92 -14.93 9.72
N GLN A 100 -11.67 -16.14 9.24
CA GLN A 100 -10.39 -16.83 9.42
C GLN A 100 -9.26 -16.14 8.66
N ASN A 101 -9.49 -15.73 7.40
CA ASN A 101 -8.52 -14.97 6.62
C ASN A 101 -8.10 -13.68 7.32
N VAL A 102 -9.06 -12.94 7.88
CA VAL A 102 -8.77 -11.73 8.67
C VAL A 102 -8.09 -12.10 9.98
N GLY A 103 -8.51 -13.19 10.64
CA GLY A 103 -7.92 -13.68 11.88
C GLY A 103 -6.45 -14.04 11.81
N LEU A 104 -5.93 -14.43 10.63
CA LEU A 104 -4.49 -14.62 10.39
C LEU A 104 -3.67 -13.34 10.66
N GLY A 105 -4.27 -12.18 10.54
CA GLY A 105 -3.64 -10.92 10.91
C GLY A 105 -3.35 -10.79 12.41
N ARG A 106 -4.11 -11.49 13.27
CA ARG A 106 -3.92 -11.53 14.74
C ARG A 106 -3.07 -12.71 15.16
N SER A 107 -3.34 -13.88 14.62
CA SER A 107 -2.66 -15.12 15.00
C SER A 107 -2.49 -16.03 13.78
N PRO A 108 -1.27 -16.35 13.35
CA PRO A 108 -1.03 -17.27 12.24
C PRO A 108 -1.58 -18.68 12.49
N SER A 109 -1.71 -19.09 13.77
CA SER A 109 -2.27 -20.39 14.15
C SER A 109 -3.80 -20.34 14.38
N LEU A 110 -4.43 -19.18 14.15
CA LEU A 110 -5.86 -18.93 14.40
C LEU A 110 -6.30 -19.22 15.85
N ARG A 111 -5.37 -19.19 16.79
CA ARG A 111 -5.70 -19.22 18.23
C ARG A 111 -6.08 -17.80 18.64
N LEU A 112 -7.38 -17.52 18.58
CA LEU A 112 -7.93 -16.17 18.75
C LEU A 112 -8.58 -16.04 20.13
N THR A 113 -8.30 -14.91 20.80
CA THR A 113 -8.96 -14.50 22.03
C THR A 113 -10.30 -13.83 21.75
N ALA A 114 -11.12 -13.62 22.78
CA ALA A 114 -12.35 -12.84 22.64
C ALA A 114 -12.09 -11.41 22.14
N GLY A 115 -10.96 -10.78 22.54
CA GLY A 115 -10.55 -9.48 22.06
C GLY A 115 -10.15 -9.50 20.57
N ASP A 116 -9.55 -10.59 20.09
CA ASP A 116 -9.22 -10.74 18.67
C ASP A 116 -10.49 -10.89 17.82
N HIS A 117 -11.47 -11.66 18.30
CA HIS A 117 -12.77 -11.77 17.62
C HIS A 117 -13.49 -10.41 17.52
N ALA A 118 -13.48 -9.61 18.58
CA ALA A 118 -14.04 -8.27 18.55
C ALA A 118 -13.32 -7.36 17.54
N ALA A 119 -11.97 -7.39 17.49
CA ALA A 119 -11.17 -6.62 16.53
C ALA A 119 -11.46 -7.07 15.08
N ILE A 120 -11.60 -8.37 14.82
CA ILE A 120 -11.94 -8.91 13.50
C ILE A 120 -13.33 -8.43 13.07
N THR A 121 -14.33 -8.51 13.96
CA THR A 121 -15.68 -8.03 13.67
C THR A 121 -15.68 -6.54 13.34
N GLN A 122 -14.95 -5.73 14.10
CA GLN A 122 -14.81 -4.30 13.82
C GLN A 122 -14.13 -4.04 12.47
N ALA A 123 -13.05 -4.77 12.15
CA ALA A 123 -12.36 -4.61 10.86
C ALA A 123 -13.27 -4.98 9.68
N LEU A 124 -14.04 -6.06 9.79
CA LEU A 124 -15.01 -6.46 8.78
C LEU A 124 -16.12 -5.43 8.59
N ALA A 125 -16.64 -4.85 9.67
CA ALA A 125 -17.63 -3.78 9.58
C ALA A 125 -17.04 -2.52 8.87
N ARG A 126 -15.81 -2.12 9.23
CA ARG A 126 -15.12 -0.96 8.61
C ARG A 126 -14.86 -1.15 7.12
N THR A 127 -14.66 -2.39 6.68
CA THR A 127 -14.44 -2.70 5.26
C THR A 127 -15.71 -3.11 4.51
N GLY A 128 -16.90 -2.95 5.11
CA GLY A 128 -18.18 -3.26 4.48
C GLY A 128 -18.43 -4.76 4.25
N LEU A 129 -17.86 -5.62 5.11
CA LEU A 129 -17.95 -7.07 5.03
C LEU A 129 -18.79 -7.68 6.17
N ALA A 130 -19.52 -6.85 6.93
CA ALA A 130 -20.44 -7.36 7.97
C ALA A 130 -21.47 -8.32 7.35
N GLY A 131 -21.71 -9.45 8.03
CA GLY A 131 -22.59 -10.51 7.55
C GLY A 131 -21.96 -11.48 6.54
N LYS A 132 -20.67 -11.33 6.20
CA LYS A 132 -19.94 -12.20 5.26
C LYS A 132 -18.85 -13.05 5.93
N GLU A 133 -18.83 -13.08 7.26
CA GLU A 133 -17.78 -13.69 8.09
C GLU A 133 -17.54 -15.16 7.75
N ARG A 134 -18.60 -15.91 7.42
CA ARG A 134 -18.58 -17.35 7.16
C ARG A 134 -18.34 -17.71 5.70
N ARG A 135 -18.36 -16.74 4.76
CA ARG A 135 -18.15 -17.00 3.33
C ARG A 135 -16.70 -17.40 3.05
N LEU A 136 -16.51 -18.19 2.01
CA LEU A 136 -15.20 -18.53 1.46
C LEU A 136 -14.81 -17.49 0.38
N PRO A 137 -13.53 -17.28 0.07
CA PRO A 137 -13.07 -16.34 -0.97
C PRO A 137 -13.71 -16.55 -2.34
N ARG A 138 -14.06 -17.80 -2.72
CA ARG A 138 -14.74 -18.12 -3.99
C ARG A 138 -16.17 -17.57 -4.07
N GLU A 139 -16.79 -17.26 -2.93
CA GLU A 139 -18.15 -16.74 -2.83
C GLU A 139 -18.19 -15.21 -2.81
N LEU A 140 -17.03 -14.57 -3.01
CA LEU A 140 -16.84 -13.13 -2.95
C LEU A 140 -16.54 -12.57 -4.35
N SER A 141 -17.02 -11.34 -4.60
CA SER A 141 -16.56 -10.54 -5.74
C SER A 141 -15.07 -10.17 -5.62
N GLY A 142 -14.46 -9.69 -6.71
CA GLY A 142 -13.07 -9.20 -6.70
C GLY A 142 -12.83 -8.13 -5.66
N GLY A 143 -13.70 -7.13 -5.58
CA GLY A 143 -13.61 -6.04 -4.59
C GLY A 143 -13.81 -6.52 -3.16
N GLU A 144 -14.73 -7.46 -2.91
CA GLU A 144 -14.90 -8.04 -1.59
C GLU A 144 -13.64 -8.79 -1.14
N ARG A 145 -12.96 -9.50 -2.03
CA ARG A 145 -11.68 -10.14 -1.72
C ARG A 145 -10.61 -9.12 -1.32
N GLN A 146 -10.54 -7.98 -2.02
CA GLN A 146 -9.62 -6.90 -1.64
C GLN A 146 -9.97 -6.27 -0.30
N ARG A 147 -11.26 -6.08 -0.01
CA ARG A 147 -11.72 -5.62 1.31
C ARG A 147 -11.34 -6.61 2.44
N VAL A 148 -11.37 -7.93 2.17
CA VAL A 148 -10.87 -8.94 3.13
C VAL A 148 -9.37 -8.81 3.36
N ALA A 149 -8.57 -8.62 2.30
CA ALA A 149 -7.14 -8.39 2.42
C ALA A 149 -6.82 -7.13 3.24
N LEU A 150 -7.56 -6.04 3.00
CA LEU A 150 -7.45 -4.81 3.79
C LEU A 150 -7.88 -5.03 5.25
N ALA A 151 -9.00 -5.72 5.51
CA ALA A 151 -9.43 -6.05 6.87
C ALA A 151 -8.37 -6.86 7.63
N ARG A 152 -7.72 -7.84 6.96
CA ARG A 152 -6.63 -8.63 7.54
C ARG A 152 -5.43 -7.77 7.96
N VAL A 153 -5.13 -6.72 7.21
CA VAL A 153 -4.06 -5.78 7.54
C VAL A 153 -4.46 -4.88 8.71
N LEU A 154 -5.71 -4.41 8.74
CA LEU A 154 -6.20 -3.52 9.80
C LEU A 154 -6.18 -4.16 11.18
N VAL A 155 -6.49 -5.46 11.29
CA VAL A 155 -6.46 -6.15 12.59
C VAL A 155 -5.05 -6.33 13.16
N ARG A 156 -3.99 -6.17 12.34
CA ARG A 156 -2.60 -6.22 12.82
C ARG A 156 -2.21 -5.03 13.68
N ASP A 157 -2.92 -3.91 13.52
CA ASP A 157 -2.72 -2.68 14.30
C ASP A 157 -1.25 -2.20 14.25
N ARG A 158 -0.69 -2.11 13.04
CA ARG A 158 0.68 -1.66 12.81
C ARG A 158 0.68 -0.18 12.40
N PRO A 159 1.73 0.60 12.79
CA PRO A 159 1.80 2.03 12.48
C PRO A 159 2.03 2.36 11.01
N VAL A 160 2.42 1.38 10.18
CA VAL A 160 2.71 1.57 8.75
C VAL A 160 1.90 0.58 7.91
N LEU A 161 1.25 1.08 6.87
CA LEU A 161 0.55 0.33 5.84
C LEU A 161 1.21 0.54 4.48
N LEU A 162 1.65 -0.55 3.86
CA LEU A 162 2.21 -0.58 2.52
C LEU A 162 1.19 -1.20 1.56
N LEU A 163 0.96 -0.56 0.43
CA LEU A 163 -0.02 -0.97 -0.58
C LEU A 163 0.68 -0.98 -1.95
N ASP A 164 0.90 -2.17 -2.52
CA ASP A 164 1.54 -2.34 -3.83
C ASP A 164 0.50 -2.61 -4.91
N GLU A 165 0.13 -1.58 -5.67
CA GLU A 165 -0.89 -1.59 -6.72
C GLU A 165 -2.18 -2.36 -6.34
N PRO A 166 -2.74 -2.13 -5.14
CA PRO A 166 -3.72 -3.03 -4.54
C PRO A 166 -5.04 -3.06 -5.29
N PHE A 167 -5.30 -2.09 -6.17
CA PHE A 167 -6.58 -1.91 -6.86
C PHE A 167 -6.45 -1.95 -8.38
N ALA A 168 -5.30 -2.38 -8.93
CA ALA A 168 -5.02 -2.39 -10.36
C ALA A 168 -6.03 -3.22 -11.18
N SER A 169 -6.55 -4.31 -10.61
CA SER A 169 -7.50 -5.21 -11.27
C SER A 169 -8.98 -4.78 -11.14
N LEU A 170 -9.27 -3.66 -10.45
CA LEU A 170 -10.65 -3.17 -10.25
C LEU A 170 -11.10 -2.23 -11.35
N GLY A 171 -12.40 -2.28 -11.64
CA GLY A 171 -13.05 -1.26 -12.44
C GLY A 171 -13.07 0.12 -11.75
N PRO A 172 -13.23 1.22 -12.52
CA PRO A 172 -13.07 2.59 -12.00
C PRO A 172 -13.87 2.89 -10.72
N ALA A 173 -15.17 2.65 -10.73
CA ALA A 173 -16.05 2.95 -9.59
C ALA A 173 -15.62 2.22 -8.30
N LEU A 174 -15.32 0.91 -8.41
CA LEU A 174 -14.90 0.11 -7.25
C LEU A 174 -13.50 0.52 -6.77
N ARG A 175 -12.62 0.93 -7.67
CA ARG A 175 -11.30 1.47 -7.34
C ARG A 175 -11.44 2.75 -6.50
N GLU A 176 -12.28 3.68 -6.93
CA GLU A 176 -12.55 4.91 -6.18
C GLU A 176 -13.05 4.63 -4.77
N GLU A 177 -14.03 3.70 -4.61
CA GLU A 177 -14.51 3.28 -3.30
C GLU A 177 -13.39 2.71 -2.41
N MET A 178 -12.45 1.95 -3.00
CA MET A 178 -11.33 1.36 -2.25
C MET A 178 -10.28 2.40 -1.86
N VAL A 179 -10.02 3.38 -2.72
CA VAL A 179 -9.15 4.52 -2.41
C VAL A 179 -9.73 5.33 -1.26
N ASP A 180 -11.03 5.64 -1.29
CA ASP A 180 -11.73 6.36 -0.21
C ASP A 180 -11.72 5.55 1.10
N LEU A 181 -11.89 4.23 1.02
CA LEU A 181 -11.81 3.36 2.19
C LEU A 181 -10.43 3.44 2.85
N VAL A 182 -9.34 3.41 2.07
CA VAL A 182 -7.97 3.56 2.61
C VAL A 182 -7.77 4.95 3.22
N ALA A 183 -8.23 6.01 2.56
CA ALA A 183 -8.16 7.37 3.08
C ALA A 183 -8.94 7.52 4.40
N GLY A 184 -10.15 6.95 4.47
CA GLY A 184 -10.96 6.91 5.70
C GLY A 184 -10.28 6.17 6.85
N VAL A 185 -9.70 4.99 6.55
CA VAL A 185 -8.93 4.21 7.53
C VAL A 185 -7.72 5.00 8.05
N HIS A 186 -7.00 5.69 7.17
CA HIS A 186 -5.88 6.55 7.55
C HIS A 186 -6.37 7.69 8.48
N ALA A 187 -7.42 8.40 8.10
CA ALA A 187 -7.96 9.51 8.89
C ALA A 187 -8.39 9.07 10.31
N GLU A 188 -8.94 7.86 10.46
CA GLU A 188 -9.36 7.32 11.75
C GLU A 188 -8.19 6.81 12.60
N SER A 189 -7.16 6.23 12.00
CA SER A 189 -6.09 5.52 12.71
C SER A 189 -4.83 6.36 12.89
N GLY A 190 -4.59 7.35 12.02
CA GLY A 190 -3.35 8.11 11.97
C GLY A 190 -2.13 7.28 11.55
N MET A 191 -2.31 6.10 10.93
CA MET A 191 -1.21 5.29 10.44
C MET A 191 -0.50 5.96 9.25
N THR A 192 0.77 5.69 9.05
CA THR A 192 1.49 6.07 7.82
C THR A 192 1.09 5.13 6.70
N VAL A 193 0.72 5.66 5.55
CA VAL A 193 0.33 4.88 4.37
C VAL A 193 1.30 5.16 3.23
N VAL A 194 1.88 4.10 2.66
CA VAL A 194 2.65 4.16 1.40
C VAL A 194 1.85 3.43 0.33
N PHE A 195 1.40 4.15 -0.67
CA PHE A 195 0.50 3.67 -1.69
C PHE A 195 1.14 3.72 -3.07
N VAL A 196 1.50 2.57 -3.63
CA VAL A 196 1.99 2.47 -5.01
C VAL A 196 0.83 2.39 -5.97
N THR A 197 0.80 3.26 -6.95
CA THR A 197 -0.15 3.24 -8.07
C THR A 197 0.49 3.80 -9.34
N HIS A 198 -0.01 3.37 -10.48
CA HIS A 198 0.28 3.98 -11.78
C HIS A 198 -0.85 4.92 -12.24
N GLN A 199 -1.96 5.03 -11.49
CA GLN A 199 -3.11 5.87 -11.84
C GLN A 199 -2.98 7.26 -11.21
N ALA A 200 -2.95 8.30 -12.03
CA ALA A 200 -2.85 9.69 -11.60
C ALA A 200 -4.07 10.13 -10.75
N GLU A 201 -5.25 9.60 -11.06
CA GLU A 201 -6.50 9.88 -10.33
C GLU A 201 -6.45 9.35 -8.89
N ASP A 202 -5.93 8.14 -8.67
CA ASP A 202 -5.75 7.57 -7.32
C ASP A 202 -4.86 8.49 -6.49
N ALA A 203 -3.72 8.93 -7.07
CA ALA A 203 -2.80 9.82 -6.39
C ALA A 203 -3.43 11.17 -6.03
N ARG A 204 -4.21 11.77 -6.93
CA ARG A 204 -4.95 13.02 -6.67
C ARG A 204 -5.96 12.86 -5.55
N ARG A 205 -6.68 11.74 -5.54
CA ARG A 205 -7.73 11.45 -4.56
C ARG A 205 -7.16 11.20 -3.16
N MET A 206 -5.99 10.56 -3.06
CA MET A 206 -5.28 10.35 -1.80
C MET A 206 -4.75 11.65 -1.17
N ALA A 207 -4.51 12.69 -1.95
CA ALA A 207 -4.20 14.07 -1.53
C ALA A 207 -3.14 14.21 -0.42
N GLY A 208 -2.05 13.47 -0.49
CA GLY A 208 -0.98 13.52 0.51
C GLY A 208 0.34 14.04 -0.08
N ASN A 209 1.40 13.30 0.24
CA ASN A 209 2.72 13.47 -0.36
C ASN A 209 2.88 12.52 -1.56
N MET A 210 3.83 12.82 -2.40
CA MET A 210 4.20 11.99 -3.55
C MET A 210 5.70 11.77 -3.60
N VAL A 211 6.08 10.57 -3.97
CA VAL A 211 7.44 10.16 -4.34
C VAL A 211 7.39 9.66 -5.77
N PHE A 212 8.18 10.25 -6.65
CA PHE A 212 8.31 9.80 -8.03
C PHE A 212 9.63 9.07 -8.24
N ILE A 213 9.54 7.83 -8.72
CA ILE A 213 10.70 6.95 -8.93
C ILE A 213 10.91 6.74 -10.42
N GLU A 214 12.14 6.94 -10.87
CA GLU A 214 12.55 6.77 -12.25
C GLU A 214 13.97 6.19 -12.29
N HIS A 215 14.23 5.23 -13.18
CA HIS A 215 15.54 4.61 -13.34
C HIS A 215 16.20 4.10 -12.05
N GLY A 216 15.40 3.50 -11.15
CA GLY A 216 15.90 2.96 -9.89
C GLY A 216 16.22 3.99 -8.79
N ALA A 217 15.85 5.24 -8.97
CA ALA A 217 16.13 6.32 -8.03
C ALA A 217 14.90 7.20 -7.79
N VAL A 218 14.87 7.86 -6.63
CA VAL A 218 13.88 8.92 -6.34
C VAL A 218 14.23 10.15 -7.17
N SER A 219 13.36 10.48 -8.13
CA SER A 219 13.53 11.63 -9.03
C SER A 219 12.92 12.91 -8.44
N ALA A 220 11.81 12.79 -7.71
CA ALA A 220 11.16 13.93 -7.08
C ALA A 220 10.35 13.51 -5.86
N THR A 221 10.22 14.42 -4.88
CA THR A 221 9.35 14.28 -3.71
C THR A 221 8.63 15.60 -3.42
N GLY A 222 7.43 15.56 -2.83
CA GLY A 222 6.68 16.75 -2.45
C GLY A 222 5.21 16.51 -2.22
N LYS A 223 4.43 17.57 -2.09
CA LYS A 223 2.96 17.46 -2.00
C LYS A 223 2.38 17.02 -3.34
N THR A 224 1.40 16.12 -3.31
CA THR A 224 0.70 15.64 -4.52
C THR A 224 0.18 16.80 -5.37
N SER A 225 -0.38 17.85 -4.76
CA SER A 225 -0.87 19.03 -5.46
C SER A 225 0.21 19.75 -6.27
N ALA A 226 1.45 19.78 -5.78
CA ALA A 226 2.58 20.41 -6.48
C ALA A 226 2.98 19.62 -7.73
N PHE A 227 2.89 18.29 -7.71
CA PHE A 227 3.19 17.47 -8.87
C PHE A 227 2.24 17.70 -10.05
N PHE A 228 0.95 17.90 -9.74
CA PHE A 228 -0.09 18.16 -10.76
C PHE A 228 -0.28 19.64 -11.11
N GLY A 229 0.48 20.53 -10.47
CA GLY A 229 0.48 21.96 -10.79
C GLY A 229 1.27 22.30 -12.06
N GLU A 230 1.15 23.56 -12.52
CA GLU A 230 1.84 24.06 -13.72
C GLU A 230 3.37 23.89 -13.67
N HIS A 231 3.95 23.98 -12.48
CA HIS A 231 5.38 23.85 -12.24
C HIS A 231 5.79 22.50 -11.67
N GLY A 232 4.96 21.46 -11.82
CA GLY A 232 5.28 20.11 -11.40
C GLY A 232 6.56 19.56 -12.06
N PRO A 233 7.23 18.56 -11.43
CA PRO A 233 8.47 18.01 -11.97
C PRO A 233 8.34 17.58 -13.43
N LEU A 234 9.30 17.97 -14.28
CA LEU A 234 9.26 17.71 -15.72
C LEU A 234 9.16 16.22 -16.04
N SER A 235 9.92 15.39 -15.33
CA SER A 235 9.89 13.93 -15.49
C SER A 235 8.50 13.36 -15.22
N PHE A 236 7.83 13.82 -14.15
CA PHE A 236 6.48 13.41 -13.83
C PHE A 236 5.45 13.86 -14.87
N ARG A 237 5.56 15.10 -15.36
CA ARG A 237 4.66 15.61 -16.42
C ARG A 237 4.79 14.82 -17.71
N HIS A 238 6.01 14.46 -18.12
CA HIS A 238 6.23 13.58 -19.27
C HIS A 238 5.66 12.19 -19.05
N TYR A 239 5.79 11.65 -17.83
CA TYR A 239 5.24 10.34 -17.47
C TYR A 239 3.72 10.31 -17.59
N ILE A 240 2.98 11.24 -16.97
CA ILE A 240 1.51 11.27 -17.07
C ILE A 240 1.00 11.61 -18.47
N GLY A 241 1.74 12.39 -19.26
CA GLY A 241 1.41 12.67 -20.66
C GLY A 241 1.46 11.40 -21.53
N ARG A 242 2.47 10.56 -21.38
CA ARG A 242 2.58 9.27 -22.07
C ARG A 242 1.48 8.29 -21.66
N GLU A 243 1.16 8.20 -20.37
CA GLU A 243 0.07 7.34 -19.91
C GLU A 243 -1.29 7.77 -20.47
N ALA A 244 -1.54 9.07 -20.61
CA ALA A 244 -2.76 9.56 -21.21
C ALA A 244 -2.88 9.19 -22.69
N GLU A 245 -1.78 9.26 -23.45
CA GLU A 245 -1.70 8.86 -24.86
C GLU A 245 -1.93 7.34 -25.03
N GLU A 246 -1.27 6.53 -24.22
CA GLU A 246 -1.44 5.06 -24.22
C GLU A 246 -2.88 4.64 -23.88
N ALA A 247 -3.50 5.30 -22.89
CA ALA A 247 -4.90 5.05 -22.52
C ALA A 247 -5.89 5.41 -23.63
N GLN A 248 -5.64 6.48 -24.38
CA GLN A 248 -6.45 6.87 -25.55
C GLN A 248 -6.30 5.89 -26.69
N THR A 249 -5.09 5.43 -26.99
CA THR A 249 -4.80 4.45 -28.05
C THR A 249 -5.49 3.12 -27.77
N THR A 250 -5.46 2.66 -26.51
CA THR A 250 -6.12 1.41 -26.10
C THR A 250 -7.64 1.49 -26.17
N ARG A 251 -8.24 2.65 -25.89
CA ARG A 251 -9.68 2.88 -26.05
C ARG A 251 -10.11 2.95 -27.51
N GLY A 252 -9.27 3.50 -28.38
CA GLY A 252 -9.52 3.59 -29.83
C GLY A 252 -9.51 2.23 -30.52
N ALA A 253 -8.68 1.29 -30.07
CA ALA A 253 -8.56 -0.06 -30.61
C ALA A 253 -9.73 -1.01 -30.24
N ARG A 254 -10.58 -0.64 -29.30
CA ARG A 254 -11.76 -1.42 -28.86
C ARG A 254 -13.07 -0.94 -29.46
N LYS A 255 -13.12 -0.42 -30.70
CA LYS A 255 -14.39 -0.23 -31.40
C LYS A 255 -14.86 -1.58 -31.93
N PRO A 256 -16.07 -2.06 -31.56
CA PRO A 256 -16.61 -3.30 -32.11
C PRO A 256 -17.01 -3.08 -33.57
N THR A 257 -16.66 -4.04 -34.40
CA THR A 257 -17.35 -4.36 -35.65
C THR A 257 -18.71 -4.97 -35.35
#